data_949c254eeff5ebe937723e57c8feeb5f
#
_entry.id   949c254eeff5ebe937723e57c8feeb5f
#
_cell.length_a   1.000
_cell.length_b   1.000
_cell.length_c   1.000
_cell.angle_alpha   90.00
_cell.angle_beta   90.00
_cell.angle_gamma   90.00
#
_symmetry.space_group_name_H-M   'P 1'
#
loop_
_entity.id
_entity.type
_entity.pdbx_description
1 polymer ?
#
loop_
_entity_poly.entity_id
_entity_poly.type
_entity_poly.pdbx_seq_one_letter_code
_entity_poly.pdbx_strand_id
1 'polypeptide(L)'
;EKEKNVEINTIPRLFWDSVKSRGEKVAMREKDLGIWQEISWSQYGERAKLTGLALSTLGLEKGNVVSIASEGNPEWLYTDMGTIGAGGISSGVYTTDSAAQVKYLVNDSATKFYFAENEEQLDKILEVRSECPTLKKIIVYDMEGLNDFHDDQVISYEEFLKIGEKTNQENPDLWESLVNNVSPDDIAILVYTSGTTGPSKGAMINHTNLLYSINTGYDIFDVMEHEEQLSFLPLCHILERSVSVMIPLKTGAVVNF
;
A
#
# COMPACT_ATOMS: atom_id res chain seq x y z
N GLU A 1 -14.87 -19.55 24.96
CA GLU A 1 -15.51 -18.85 23.84
C GLU A 1 -14.82 -19.35 22.57
N LYS A 2 -15.60 -19.92 21.62
CA LYS A 2 -15.08 -20.34 20.32
C LYS A 2 -14.76 -19.07 19.56
N GLU A 3 -13.48 -18.81 19.25
CA GLU A 3 -13.10 -17.85 18.23
C GLU A 3 -13.95 -18.15 16.98
N LYS A 4 -14.77 -17.17 16.57
CA LYS A 4 -15.45 -17.24 15.28
C LYS A 4 -14.34 -17.26 14.22
N ASN A 5 -14.15 -18.40 13.57
CA ASN A 5 -13.33 -18.46 12.36
C ASN A 5 -13.87 -17.40 11.39
N VAL A 6 -13.19 -16.26 11.32
CA VAL A 6 -13.51 -15.21 10.34
C VAL A 6 -13.08 -15.76 8.99
N GLU A 7 -14.02 -15.89 8.08
CA GLU A 7 -13.74 -16.36 6.74
C GLU A 7 -12.74 -15.43 6.04
N ILE A 8 -11.60 -15.98 5.57
CA ILE A 8 -10.59 -15.23 4.83
C ILE A 8 -11.08 -15.06 3.38
N ASN A 9 -11.85 -14.01 3.15
CA ASN A 9 -12.46 -13.70 1.85
C ASN A 9 -12.10 -12.30 1.32
N THR A 10 -11.14 -11.61 1.96
CA THR A 10 -10.57 -10.34 1.51
C THR A 10 -9.07 -10.31 1.72
N ILE A 11 -8.35 -9.48 0.96
CA ILE A 11 -6.90 -9.32 1.11
C ILE A 11 -6.50 -8.80 2.51
N PRO A 12 -7.18 -7.81 3.10
CA PRO A 12 -6.85 -7.36 4.46
C PRO A 12 -6.97 -8.46 5.51
N ARG A 13 -7.97 -9.35 5.40
CA ARG A 13 -8.10 -10.49 6.33
C ARG A 13 -7.01 -11.51 6.13
N LEU A 14 -6.64 -11.81 4.88
CA LEU A 14 -5.51 -12.69 4.57
C LEU A 14 -4.20 -12.12 5.15
N PHE A 15 -3.96 -10.82 4.92
CA PHE A 15 -2.80 -10.12 5.45
C PHE A 15 -2.74 -10.19 6.98
N TRP A 16 -3.85 -9.82 7.64
CA TRP A 16 -3.90 -9.77 9.10
C TRP A 16 -3.80 -11.15 9.76
N ASP A 17 -4.33 -12.18 9.13
CA ASP A 17 -4.14 -13.58 9.53
C ASP A 17 -2.67 -14.00 9.39
N SER A 18 -2.02 -13.63 8.30
CA SER A 18 -0.60 -13.88 8.06
C SER A 18 0.29 -13.19 9.08
N VAL A 19 -0.01 -11.93 9.44
CA VAL A 19 0.69 -11.20 10.50
C VAL A 19 0.57 -11.93 11.84
N LYS A 20 -0.64 -12.32 12.22
CA LYS A 20 -0.90 -13.02 13.50
C LYS A 20 -0.26 -14.39 13.56
N SER A 21 -0.30 -15.15 12.47
CA SER A 21 0.19 -16.54 12.44
C SER A 21 1.71 -16.65 12.30
N ARG A 22 2.37 -15.68 11.65
CA ARG A 22 3.82 -15.73 11.38
C ARG A 22 4.64 -14.90 12.37
N GLY A 23 4.07 -13.85 12.97
CA GLY A 23 4.68 -13.09 14.05
C GLY A 23 6.09 -12.58 13.72
N GLU A 24 7.09 -13.06 14.43
CA GLU A 24 8.49 -12.62 14.30
C GLU A 24 9.26 -13.26 13.14
N LYS A 25 8.64 -14.13 12.32
CA LYS A 25 9.28 -14.60 11.10
C LYS A 25 9.53 -13.43 10.14
N VAL A 26 10.61 -13.53 9.37
CA VAL A 26 10.97 -12.52 8.38
C VAL A 26 9.92 -12.50 7.27
N ALA A 27 9.37 -11.32 6.99
CA ALA A 27 8.45 -11.07 5.89
C ALA A 27 9.18 -10.49 4.68
N MET A 28 10.11 -9.59 4.93
CA MET A 28 10.88 -8.92 3.89
C MET A 28 12.24 -8.48 4.39
N ARG A 29 13.14 -8.15 3.45
CA ARG A 29 14.42 -7.52 3.72
C ARG A 29 14.63 -6.34 2.79
N GLU A 30 15.26 -5.32 3.33
CA GLU A 30 15.71 -4.16 2.59
C GLU A 30 17.22 -4.02 2.71
N LYS A 31 17.87 -3.61 1.62
CA LYS A 31 19.33 -3.42 1.64
C LYS A 31 19.67 -1.96 1.90
N ASP A 32 20.05 -1.66 3.14
CA ASP A 32 20.50 -0.33 3.56
C ASP A 32 22.04 -0.33 3.76
N LEU A 33 22.74 0.62 3.14
CA LEU A 33 24.21 0.78 3.18
C LEU A 33 24.98 -0.54 2.97
N GLY A 34 24.42 -1.42 2.12
CA GLY A 34 25.03 -2.71 1.80
C GLY A 34 24.71 -3.84 2.80
N ILE A 35 23.95 -3.57 3.85
CA ILE A 35 23.54 -4.52 4.88
C ILE A 35 22.06 -4.83 4.74
N TRP A 36 21.69 -6.11 4.77
CA TRP A 36 20.30 -6.53 4.78
C TRP A 36 19.66 -6.29 6.14
N GLN A 37 18.62 -5.47 6.17
CA GLN A 37 17.77 -5.24 7.34
C GLN A 37 16.56 -6.17 7.24
N GLU A 38 16.32 -6.97 8.27
CA GLU A 38 15.18 -7.88 8.32
C GLU A 38 13.97 -7.21 8.93
N ILE A 39 12.81 -7.40 8.31
CA ILE A 39 11.51 -6.89 8.75
C ILE A 39 10.60 -8.10 8.98
N SER A 40 10.13 -8.25 10.22
CA SER A 40 9.22 -9.35 10.58
C SER A 40 7.79 -9.09 10.12
N TRP A 41 6.95 -10.14 10.08
CA TRP A 41 5.51 -10.00 9.85
C TRP A 41 4.85 -9.11 10.90
N SER A 42 5.28 -9.17 12.16
CA SER A 42 4.79 -8.27 13.22
C SER A 42 5.09 -6.82 12.91
N GLN A 43 6.32 -6.50 12.48
CA GLN A 43 6.72 -5.14 12.11
C GLN A 43 5.96 -4.66 10.86
N TYR A 44 5.84 -5.51 9.84
CA TYR A 44 5.02 -5.21 8.66
C TYR A 44 3.58 -4.91 9.04
N GLY A 45 2.97 -5.77 9.86
CA GLY A 45 1.60 -5.61 10.33
C GLY A 45 1.40 -4.31 11.11
N GLU A 46 2.33 -3.97 12.00
CA GLU A 46 2.25 -2.74 12.79
C GLU A 46 2.35 -1.50 11.90
N ARG A 47 3.30 -1.43 10.96
CA ARG A 47 3.45 -0.31 10.03
C ARG A 47 2.20 -0.14 9.14
N ALA A 48 1.68 -1.21 8.57
CA ALA A 48 0.47 -1.18 7.77
C ALA A 48 -0.76 -0.75 8.59
N LYS A 49 -0.89 -1.25 9.84
CA LYS A 49 -1.96 -0.85 10.75
C LYS A 49 -1.90 0.65 11.05
N LEU A 50 -0.74 1.17 11.44
CA LEU A 50 -0.56 2.60 11.74
C LEU A 50 -0.85 3.47 10.52
N THR A 51 -0.45 3.03 9.33
CA THR A 51 -0.76 3.70 8.06
C THR A 51 -2.27 3.75 7.82
N GLY A 52 -2.97 2.64 7.96
CA GLY A 52 -4.43 2.59 7.79
C GLY A 52 -5.20 3.44 8.80
N LEU A 53 -4.76 3.42 10.08
CA LEU A 53 -5.35 4.24 11.13
C LEU A 53 -5.12 5.74 10.89
N ALA A 54 -3.92 6.15 10.45
CA ALA A 54 -3.63 7.53 10.10
C ALA A 54 -4.48 8.01 8.92
N LEU A 55 -4.60 7.20 7.86
CA LEU A 55 -5.48 7.49 6.72
C LEU A 55 -6.93 7.68 7.16
N SER A 56 -7.45 6.77 7.99
CA SER A 56 -8.82 6.85 8.54
C SER A 56 -9.02 8.13 9.34
N THR A 57 -8.07 8.50 10.22
CA THR A 57 -8.11 9.72 11.03
C THR A 57 -8.08 10.99 10.17
N LEU A 58 -7.32 10.98 9.07
CA LEU A 58 -7.26 12.08 8.11
C LEU A 58 -8.46 12.12 7.16
N GLY A 59 -9.42 11.23 7.34
CA GLY A 59 -10.69 11.22 6.61
C GLY A 59 -10.65 10.41 5.31
N LEU A 60 -9.90 9.30 5.27
CA LEU A 60 -10.10 8.28 4.26
C LEU A 60 -11.43 7.59 4.51
N GLU A 61 -12.27 7.58 3.53
CA GLU A 61 -13.54 6.86 3.52
C GLU A 61 -13.43 5.61 2.62
N LYS A 62 -14.29 4.63 2.85
CA LYS A 62 -14.37 3.42 2.04
C LYS A 62 -14.52 3.77 0.55
N GLY A 63 -13.66 3.18 -0.27
CA GLY A 63 -13.62 3.42 -1.72
C GLY A 63 -12.88 4.69 -2.15
N ASN A 64 -12.31 5.47 -1.22
CA ASN A 64 -11.42 6.56 -1.58
C ASN A 64 -10.07 6.01 -2.08
N VAL A 65 -9.46 6.71 -3.05
CA VAL A 65 -8.20 6.30 -3.66
C VAL A 65 -7.01 6.94 -2.96
N VAL A 66 -6.00 6.13 -2.74
CA VAL A 66 -4.66 6.51 -2.29
C VAL A 66 -3.68 6.15 -3.41
N SER A 67 -2.92 7.14 -3.88
CA SER A 67 -1.88 6.94 -4.90
C SER A 67 -0.50 6.84 -4.28
N ILE A 68 0.34 5.93 -4.80
CA ILE A 68 1.69 5.65 -4.30
C ILE A 68 2.67 5.81 -5.48
N ALA A 69 3.50 6.86 -5.43
CA ALA A 69 4.57 7.13 -6.38
C ALA A 69 5.92 6.83 -5.72
N SER A 70 6.33 5.58 -5.81
CA SER A 70 7.57 5.09 -5.20
C SER A 70 8.07 3.85 -5.94
N GLU A 71 9.37 3.65 -5.92
CA GLU A 71 10.00 2.38 -6.28
C GLU A 71 9.62 1.27 -5.29
N GLY A 72 10.11 0.05 -5.53
CA GLY A 72 9.88 -1.07 -4.63
C GLY A 72 10.67 -0.92 -3.34
N ASN A 73 9.95 -0.68 -2.23
CA ASN A 73 10.49 -0.57 -0.87
C ASN A 73 9.44 -1.03 0.15
N PRO A 74 9.82 -1.23 1.42
CA PRO A 74 8.89 -1.63 2.48
C PRO A 74 7.74 -0.64 2.70
N GLU A 75 7.98 0.67 2.59
CA GLU A 75 6.99 1.73 2.78
C GLU A 75 5.85 1.62 1.77
N TRP A 76 6.17 1.20 0.53
CA TRP A 76 5.17 0.92 -0.48
C TRP A 76 4.20 -0.16 -0.01
N LEU A 77 4.74 -1.26 0.55
CA LEU A 77 3.93 -2.37 1.05
C LEU A 77 3.10 -1.99 2.28
N TYR A 78 3.69 -1.20 3.20
CA TYR A 78 2.96 -0.70 4.37
C TYR A 78 1.77 0.17 3.96
N THR A 79 1.99 1.04 2.96
CA THR A 79 0.96 1.95 2.46
C THR A 79 -0.13 1.18 1.70
N ASP A 80 0.26 0.20 0.90
CA ASP A 80 -0.67 -0.66 0.17
C ASP A 80 -1.62 -1.41 1.13
N MET A 81 -1.04 -2.18 2.06
CA MET A 81 -1.83 -2.97 3.02
C MET A 81 -2.61 -2.09 3.99
N GLY A 82 -2.04 -0.96 4.43
CA GLY A 82 -2.72 0.01 5.28
C GLY A 82 -3.93 0.64 4.59
N THR A 83 -3.78 1.01 3.32
CA THR A 83 -4.86 1.58 2.50
C THR A 83 -6.02 0.61 2.32
N ILE A 84 -5.75 -0.60 1.82
CA ILE A 84 -6.82 -1.57 1.55
C ILE A 84 -7.41 -2.13 2.86
N GLY A 85 -6.63 -2.19 3.93
CA GLY A 85 -7.09 -2.56 5.27
C GLY A 85 -8.04 -1.53 5.88
N ALA A 86 -7.86 -0.26 5.58
CA ALA A 86 -8.76 0.82 5.96
C ALA A 86 -9.99 0.95 5.02
N GLY A 87 -10.12 0.08 4.02
CA GLY A 87 -11.23 0.09 3.06
C GLY A 87 -11.01 1.06 1.88
N GLY A 88 -9.82 1.63 1.75
CA GLY A 88 -9.42 2.44 0.59
C GLY A 88 -9.01 1.60 -0.61
N ILE A 89 -8.83 2.28 -1.74
CA ILE A 89 -8.36 1.71 -3.01
C ILE A 89 -6.91 2.17 -3.23
N SER A 90 -5.99 1.23 -3.37
CA SER A 90 -4.58 1.54 -3.57
C SER A 90 -4.23 1.59 -5.06
N SER A 91 -3.60 2.68 -5.51
CA SER A 91 -3.22 2.95 -6.90
C SER A 91 -1.73 3.25 -7.00
N GLY A 92 -0.96 2.40 -7.65
CA GLY A 92 0.45 2.68 -7.94
C GLY A 92 0.61 3.67 -9.08
N VAL A 93 1.56 4.58 -8.94
CA VAL A 93 1.99 5.57 -9.94
C VAL A 93 3.44 5.27 -10.30
N TYR A 94 3.77 5.27 -11.60
CA TYR A 94 5.16 5.07 -12.01
C TYR A 94 6.03 6.26 -11.62
N THR A 95 7.18 6.01 -11.03
CA THR A 95 8.17 7.05 -10.69
C THR A 95 8.69 7.79 -11.92
N THR A 96 8.58 7.17 -13.10
CA THR A 96 8.95 7.76 -14.38
C THR A 96 7.85 8.63 -15.01
N ASP A 97 6.64 8.67 -14.41
CA ASP A 97 5.56 9.51 -14.92
C ASP A 97 5.91 11.01 -14.76
N SER A 98 5.58 11.79 -15.78
CA SER A 98 5.69 13.24 -15.73
C SER A 98 4.61 13.88 -14.85
N ALA A 99 4.80 15.11 -14.40
CA ALA A 99 3.80 15.85 -13.64
C ALA A 99 2.41 15.88 -14.35
N ALA A 100 2.39 16.00 -15.68
CA ALA A 100 1.15 15.95 -16.47
C ALA A 100 0.46 14.59 -16.41
N GLN A 101 1.21 13.48 -16.40
CA GLN A 101 0.68 12.13 -16.24
C GLN A 101 0.19 11.92 -14.80
N VAL A 102 0.96 12.36 -13.81
CA VAL A 102 0.54 12.35 -12.39
C VAL A 102 -0.79 13.10 -12.22
N LYS A 103 -0.91 14.32 -12.78
CA LYS A 103 -2.17 15.08 -12.76
C LYS A 103 -3.34 14.28 -13.34
N TYR A 104 -3.11 13.65 -14.48
CA TYR A 104 -4.15 12.83 -15.12
C TYR A 104 -4.59 11.69 -14.20
N LEU A 105 -3.65 10.92 -13.66
CA LEU A 105 -3.94 9.78 -12.79
C LEU A 105 -4.67 10.19 -11.51
N VAL A 106 -4.20 11.26 -10.87
CA VAL A 106 -4.80 11.79 -9.62
C VAL A 106 -6.22 12.27 -9.85
N ASN A 107 -6.51 12.93 -10.97
CA ASN A 107 -7.85 13.41 -11.29
C ASN A 107 -8.78 12.29 -11.75
N ASP A 108 -8.32 11.40 -12.63
CA ASP A 108 -9.12 10.28 -13.15
C ASP A 108 -9.53 9.31 -12.04
N SER A 109 -8.62 9.02 -11.10
CA SER A 109 -8.89 8.20 -9.93
C SER A 109 -9.60 8.93 -8.78
N ALA A 110 -9.71 10.24 -8.83
CA ALA A 110 -10.14 11.09 -7.72
C ALA A 110 -9.34 10.85 -6.42
N THR A 111 -8.02 10.70 -6.55
CA THR A 111 -7.08 10.44 -5.43
C THR A 111 -7.28 11.45 -4.29
N LYS A 112 -7.34 10.94 -3.06
CA LYS A 112 -7.47 11.73 -1.83
C LYS A 112 -6.14 11.92 -1.10
N PHE A 113 -5.29 10.91 -1.12
CA PHE A 113 -3.98 10.90 -0.48
C PHE A 113 -2.93 10.45 -1.50
N TYR A 114 -1.80 11.14 -1.51
CA TYR A 114 -0.70 10.82 -2.42
C TYR A 114 0.56 10.59 -1.59
N PHE A 115 1.18 9.43 -1.78
CA PHE A 115 2.46 9.11 -1.17
C PHE A 115 3.55 9.29 -2.20
N ALA A 116 4.54 10.12 -1.88
CA ALA A 116 5.73 10.38 -2.67
C ALA A 116 6.94 9.74 -2.01
N GLU A 117 7.78 9.06 -2.77
CA GLU A 117 9.00 8.46 -2.24
C GLU A 117 9.95 9.51 -1.67
N ASN A 118 10.23 10.56 -2.45
CA ASN A 118 11.26 11.53 -2.17
C ASN A 118 10.93 12.91 -2.78
N GLU A 119 11.88 13.85 -2.73
CA GLU A 119 11.76 15.19 -3.29
C GLU A 119 11.35 15.17 -4.78
N GLU A 120 11.91 14.28 -5.61
CA GLU A 120 11.58 14.21 -7.03
C GLU A 120 10.09 13.90 -7.27
N GLN A 121 9.55 12.91 -6.54
CA GLN A 121 8.14 12.54 -6.68
C GLN A 121 7.21 13.59 -6.04
N LEU A 122 7.69 14.27 -4.99
CA LEU A 122 6.99 15.39 -4.38
C LEU A 122 6.86 16.57 -5.35
N ASP A 123 7.93 16.94 -6.02
CA ASP A 123 7.94 18.07 -6.98
C ASP A 123 6.90 17.89 -8.10
N LYS A 124 6.76 16.66 -8.62
CA LYS A 124 5.79 16.36 -9.67
C LYS A 124 4.35 16.63 -9.24
N ILE A 125 3.98 16.25 -8.02
CA ILE A 125 2.61 16.49 -7.54
C ILE A 125 2.42 17.95 -7.10
N LEU A 126 3.44 18.61 -6.54
CA LEU A 126 3.38 20.02 -6.18
C LEU A 126 3.15 20.91 -7.40
N GLU A 127 3.78 20.61 -8.53
CA GLU A 127 3.59 21.35 -9.79
C GLU A 127 2.12 21.40 -10.23
N VAL A 128 1.38 20.32 -9.99
CA VAL A 128 0.02 20.15 -10.54
C VAL A 128 -1.10 20.11 -9.50
N ARG A 129 -0.81 20.15 -8.21
CA ARG A 129 -1.80 19.97 -7.13
C ARG A 129 -2.94 20.98 -7.14
N SER A 130 -2.70 22.21 -7.60
CA SER A 130 -3.74 23.23 -7.74
C SER A 130 -4.84 22.85 -8.72
N GLU A 131 -4.56 21.89 -9.61
CA GLU A 131 -5.49 21.33 -10.57
C GLU A 131 -6.02 19.93 -10.14
N CYS A 132 -5.72 19.50 -8.91
CA CYS A 132 -6.13 18.22 -8.32
C CYS A 132 -7.08 18.45 -7.13
N PRO A 133 -8.35 18.83 -7.36
CA PRO A 133 -9.24 19.32 -6.30
C PRO A 133 -9.64 18.25 -5.27
N THR A 134 -9.43 16.98 -5.55
CA THR A 134 -9.74 15.88 -4.62
C THR A 134 -8.63 15.58 -3.63
N LEU A 135 -7.40 16.06 -3.92
CA LEU A 135 -6.20 15.77 -3.14
C LEU A 135 -6.23 16.49 -1.78
N LYS A 136 -6.25 15.72 -0.69
CA LYS A 136 -6.29 16.25 0.68
C LYS A 136 -4.90 16.41 1.29
N LYS A 137 -4.06 15.39 1.19
CA LYS A 137 -2.71 15.35 1.79
C LYS A 137 -1.73 14.63 0.88
N ILE A 138 -0.47 15.06 0.98
CA ILE A 138 0.70 14.43 0.38
C ILE A 138 1.59 13.96 1.53
N ILE A 139 2.02 12.72 1.49
CA ILE A 139 2.89 12.10 2.47
C ILE A 139 4.22 11.74 1.78
N VAL A 140 5.36 12.09 2.39
CA VAL A 140 6.68 11.86 1.81
C VAL A 140 7.42 10.84 2.65
N TYR A 141 7.95 9.76 2.02
CA TYR A 141 8.70 8.73 2.74
C TYR A 141 10.08 9.23 3.13
N ASP A 142 10.87 9.69 2.17
CA ASP A 142 12.21 10.21 2.39
C ASP A 142 12.21 11.75 2.36
N MET A 143 12.56 12.35 3.49
CA MET A 143 12.66 13.80 3.68
C MET A 143 14.08 14.33 3.46
N GLU A 144 15.00 13.53 2.90
CA GLU A 144 16.34 14.03 2.56
C GLU A 144 16.22 15.21 1.57
N GLY A 145 16.95 16.29 1.83
CA GLY A 145 16.86 17.54 1.06
C GLY A 145 15.68 18.46 1.43
N LEU A 146 14.69 18.01 2.18
CA LEU A 146 13.47 18.75 2.50
C LEU A 146 13.43 19.33 3.93
N ASN A 147 14.56 19.45 4.62
CA ASN A 147 14.62 19.86 6.03
C ASN A 147 13.96 21.22 6.33
N ASP A 148 14.06 22.17 5.39
CA ASP A 148 13.49 23.52 5.50
C ASP A 148 12.17 23.67 4.71
N PHE A 149 11.65 22.58 4.17
CA PHE A 149 10.39 22.60 3.41
C PHE A 149 9.20 22.51 4.36
N HIS A 150 8.29 23.48 4.25
CA HIS A 150 7.06 23.54 5.04
C HIS A 150 5.87 23.82 4.14
N ASP A 151 4.88 22.96 4.19
CA ASP A 151 3.63 23.10 3.43
C ASP A 151 2.49 22.42 4.20
N ASP A 152 1.36 23.10 4.36
CA ASP A 152 0.22 22.59 5.14
C ASP A 152 -0.41 21.30 4.54
N GLN A 153 -0.21 21.06 3.25
CA GLN A 153 -0.73 19.86 2.58
C GLN A 153 0.26 18.68 2.60
N VAL A 154 1.53 18.93 2.93
CA VAL A 154 2.60 17.94 2.92
C VAL A 154 3.02 17.58 4.35
N ILE A 155 3.21 16.30 4.63
CA ILE A 155 3.77 15.81 5.90
C ILE A 155 4.75 14.68 5.64
N SER A 156 5.71 14.50 6.52
CA SER A 156 6.60 13.33 6.49
C SER A 156 5.85 12.04 6.86
N TYR A 157 6.35 10.90 6.38
CA TYR A 157 5.79 9.60 6.76
C TYR A 157 5.90 9.33 8.26
N GLU A 158 6.96 9.81 8.92
CA GLU A 158 7.11 9.70 10.37
C GLU A 158 6.02 10.49 11.13
N GLU A 159 5.73 11.72 10.73
CA GLU A 159 4.64 12.50 11.33
C GLU A 159 3.28 11.87 11.06
N PHE A 160 3.09 11.33 9.87
CA PHE A 160 1.89 10.60 9.49
C PHE A 160 1.69 9.36 10.36
N LEU A 161 2.73 8.56 10.61
CA LEU A 161 2.66 7.39 11.49
C LEU A 161 2.32 7.75 12.94
N LYS A 162 2.80 8.89 13.47
CA LYS A 162 2.43 9.38 14.81
C LYS A 162 0.93 9.64 14.94
N ILE A 163 0.25 10.04 13.86
CA ILE A 163 -1.22 10.15 13.84
C ILE A 163 -1.85 8.77 14.05
N GLY A 164 -1.35 7.76 13.34
CA GLY A 164 -1.79 6.38 13.49
C GLY A 164 -1.54 5.81 14.89
N GLU A 165 -0.36 6.06 15.46
CA GLU A 165 -0.01 5.67 16.83
C GLU A 165 -1.00 6.24 17.86
N LYS A 166 -1.26 7.55 17.76
CA LYS A 166 -2.24 8.21 18.64
C LYS A 166 -3.63 7.60 18.48
N THR A 167 -4.06 7.38 17.25
CA THR A 167 -5.35 6.77 16.97
C THR A 167 -5.44 5.34 17.53
N ASN A 168 -4.38 4.55 17.41
CA ASN A 168 -4.30 3.20 17.97
C ASN A 168 -4.39 3.19 19.50
N GLN A 169 -3.77 4.17 20.17
CA GLN A 169 -3.85 4.33 21.63
C GLN A 169 -5.26 4.70 22.09
N GLU A 170 -5.93 5.61 21.36
CA GLU A 170 -7.28 6.07 21.68
C GLU A 170 -8.37 5.04 21.34
N ASN A 171 -8.15 4.23 20.28
CA ASN A 171 -9.11 3.26 19.73
C ASN A 171 -8.40 1.95 19.31
N PRO A 172 -8.00 1.08 20.26
CA PRO A 172 -7.19 -0.11 19.95
C PRO A 172 -7.86 -1.12 18.99
N ASP A 173 -9.19 -1.20 19.02
CA ASP A 173 -9.97 -2.14 18.20
C ASP A 173 -10.34 -1.60 16.81
N LEU A 174 -9.99 -0.34 16.52
CA LEU A 174 -10.42 0.31 15.27
C LEU A 174 -9.86 -0.40 14.04
N TRP A 175 -8.59 -0.79 14.07
CA TRP A 175 -7.97 -1.48 12.92
C TRP A 175 -8.70 -2.79 12.57
N GLU A 176 -8.97 -3.63 13.56
CA GLU A 176 -9.69 -4.89 13.29
C GLU A 176 -11.11 -4.63 12.81
N SER A 177 -11.76 -3.58 13.31
CA SER A 177 -13.07 -3.14 12.83
C SER A 177 -13.02 -2.72 11.35
N LEU A 178 -12.01 -1.92 10.95
CA LEU A 178 -11.81 -1.51 9.56
C LEU A 178 -11.59 -2.71 8.64
N VAL A 179 -10.65 -3.60 8.98
CA VAL A 179 -10.35 -4.83 8.21
C VAL A 179 -11.61 -5.70 8.05
N ASN A 180 -12.40 -5.82 9.11
CA ASN A 180 -13.63 -6.64 9.08
C ASN A 180 -14.78 -5.99 8.32
N ASN A 181 -14.75 -4.67 8.09
CA ASN A 181 -15.77 -3.94 7.32
C ASN A 181 -15.52 -4.00 5.80
N VAL A 182 -14.36 -4.51 5.37
CA VAL A 182 -14.06 -4.70 3.94
C VAL A 182 -14.85 -5.88 3.38
N SER A 183 -15.50 -5.66 2.24
CA SER A 183 -16.28 -6.67 1.51
C SER A 183 -15.46 -7.30 0.38
N PRO A 184 -15.70 -8.58 0.03
CA PRO A 184 -15.05 -9.24 -1.10
C PRO A 184 -15.23 -8.53 -2.44
N ASP A 185 -16.35 -7.85 -2.63
CA ASP A 185 -16.69 -7.12 -3.87
C ASP A 185 -16.17 -5.68 -3.90
N ASP A 186 -15.62 -5.18 -2.78
CA ASP A 186 -15.00 -3.85 -2.77
C ASP A 186 -13.78 -3.83 -3.69
N ILE A 187 -13.58 -2.71 -4.39
CA ILE A 187 -12.37 -2.50 -5.18
C ILE A 187 -11.19 -2.33 -4.22
N ALA A 188 -10.16 -3.16 -4.41
CA ALA A 188 -8.93 -3.12 -3.62
C ALA A 188 -7.86 -2.26 -4.26
N ILE A 189 -7.67 -2.41 -5.58
CA ILE A 189 -6.61 -1.74 -6.31
C ILE A 189 -7.08 -1.18 -7.65
N LEU A 190 -6.42 -0.07 -8.07
CA LEU A 190 -6.45 0.43 -9.44
C LEU A 190 -5.08 0.16 -10.09
N VAL A 191 -5.10 -0.34 -11.31
CA VAL A 191 -3.90 -0.54 -12.12
C VAL A 191 -4.07 0.20 -13.43
N TYR A 192 -3.26 1.24 -13.62
CA TYR A 192 -3.29 2.01 -14.86
C TYR A 192 -2.48 1.30 -15.94
N THR A 193 -3.12 1.05 -17.07
CA THR A 193 -2.49 0.41 -18.24
C THR A 193 -2.55 1.34 -19.43
N SER A 194 -1.45 1.38 -20.20
CA SER A 194 -1.42 2.07 -21.48
C SER A 194 -2.37 1.34 -22.44
N GLY A 195 -3.52 1.94 -22.73
CA GLY A 195 -4.40 1.46 -23.78
C GLY A 195 -3.74 1.58 -25.17
N THR A 196 -4.17 0.78 -26.13
CA THR A 196 -3.70 0.87 -27.52
C THR A 196 -4.10 2.19 -28.20
N THR A 197 -5.06 2.92 -27.64
CA THR A 197 -5.58 4.19 -28.16
C THR A 197 -6.01 5.09 -26.98
N GLY A 198 -5.41 6.28 -26.86
CA GLY A 198 -5.79 7.30 -25.89
C GLY A 198 -5.11 7.22 -24.53
N PRO A 199 -5.57 7.99 -23.53
CA PRO A 199 -5.02 8.00 -22.18
C PRO A 199 -5.07 6.64 -21.51
N SER A 200 -4.17 6.41 -20.53
CA SER A 200 -4.18 5.20 -19.71
C SER A 200 -5.52 5.05 -18.96
N LYS A 201 -5.95 3.81 -18.72
CA LYS A 201 -7.21 3.49 -18.06
C LYS A 201 -6.92 2.72 -16.78
N GLY A 202 -7.61 3.08 -15.69
CA GLY A 202 -7.53 2.38 -14.41
C GLY A 202 -8.39 1.11 -14.42
N ALA A 203 -7.75 -0.05 -14.48
CA ALA A 203 -8.42 -1.33 -14.27
C ALA A 203 -8.77 -1.48 -12.78
N MET A 204 -10.04 -1.66 -12.48
CA MET A 204 -10.56 -1.87 -11.13
C MET A 204 -10.52 -3.36 -10.77
N ILE A 205 -9.81 -3.72 -9.71
CA ILE A 205 -9.65 -5.10 -9.27
C ILE A 205 -10.15 -5.20 -7.83
N ASN A 206 -11.14 -6.07 -7.59
CA ASN A 206 -11.70 -6.29 -6.26
C ASN A 206 -10.94 -7.38 -5.49
N HIS A 207 -11.27 -7.55 -4.20
CA HIS A 207 -10.63 -8.54 -3.34
C HIS A 207 -10.85 -9.97 -3.83
N THR A 208 -12.02 -10.30 -4.37
CA THR A 208 -12.33 -11.63 -4.93
C THR A 208 -11.40 -11.96 -6.10
N ASN A 209 -11.18 -11.01 -7.01
CA ASN A 209 -10.27 -11.20 -8.16
C ASN A 209 -8.83 -11.47 -7.68
N LEU A 210 -8.35 -10.69 -6.70
CA LEU A 210 -7.00 -10.85 -6.14
C LEU A 210 -6.84 -12.20 -5.45
N LEU A 211 -7.79 -12.60 -4.59
CA LEU A 211 -7.74 -13.90 -3.92
C LEU A 211 -7.79 -15.08 -4.90
N TYR A 212 -8.59 -14.96 -5.97
CA TYR A 212 -8.60 -15.97 -7.02
C TYR A 212 -7.22 -16.09 -7.68
N SER A 213 -6.60 -14.94 -8.01
CA SER A 213 -5.25 -14.92 -8.62
C SER A 213 -4.18 -15.48 -7.70
N ILE A 214 -4.22 -15.15 -6.38
CA ILE A 214 -3.31 -15.70 -5.38
C ILE A 214 -3.44 -17.22 -5.28
N ASN A 215 -4.67 -17.72 -5.19
CA ASN A 215 -4.92 -19.16 -5.05
C ASN A 215 -4.45 -19.91 -6.30
N THR A 216 -4.76 -19.39 -7.49
CA THR A 216 -4.31 -19.98 -8.76
C THR A 216 -2.79 -19.91 -8.89
N GLY A 217 -2.15 -18.80 -8.53
CA GLY A 217 -0.70 -18.66 -8.55
C GLY A 217 -0.01 -19.61 -7.59
N TYR A 218 -0.54 -19.77 -6.39
CA TYR A 218 -0.04 -20.72 -5.40
C TYR A 218 -0.08 -22.18 -5.94
N ASP A 219 -1.19 -22.56 -6.56
CA ASP A 219 -1.36 -23.92 -7.11
C ASP A 219 -0.43 -24.21 -8.31
N ILE A 220 -0.03 -23.17 -9.05
CA ILE A 220 0.83 -23.31 -10.24
C ILE A 220 2.33 -23.26 -9.90
N PHE A 221 2.73 -22.32 -9.03
CA PHE A 221 4.15 -22.02 -8.81
C PHE A 221 4.76 -22.78 -7.62
N ASP A 222 3.95 -23.45 -6.79
CA ASP A 222 4.38 -24.23 -5.62
C ASP A 222 5.37 -23.49 -4.70
N VAL A 223 5.13 -22.18 -4.50
CA VAL A 223 5.99 -21.33 -3.68
C VAL A 223 5.85 -21.68 -2.21
N MET A 224 6.97 -21.97 -1.54
CA MET A 224 7.03 -22.39 -0.15
C MET A 224 7.42 -21.27 0.80
N GLU A 225 7.07 -21.40 2.09
CA GLU A 225 7.38 -20.39 3.13
C GLU A 225 8.87 -20.09 3.29
N HIS A 226 9.75 -21.05 2.99
CA HIS A 226 11.20 -20.90 3.12
C HIS A 226 11.87 -20.29 1.88
N GLU A 227 11.11 -19.99 0.84
CA GLU A 227 11.64 -19.40 -0.38
C GLU A 227 11.79 -17.89 -0.25
N GLU A 228 12.69 -17.36 -1.04
CA GLU A 228 13.00 -15.94 -1.11
C GLU A 228 12.89 -15.46 -2.54
N GLN A 229 12.44 -14.23 -2.71
CA GLN A 229 12.33 -13.59 -4.01
C GLN A 229 12.93 -12.20 -3.98
N LEU A 230 13.43 -11.74 -5.12
CA LEU A 230 13.90 -10.38 -5.32
C LEU A 230 12.80 -9.57 -6.01
N SER A 231 12.38 -8.49 -5.38
CA SER A 231 11.50 -7.49 -5.99
C SER A 231 12.35 -6.49 -6.76
N PHE A 232 12.15 -6.39 -8.06
CA PHE A 232 12.96 -5.54 -8.94
C PHE A 232 12.16 -4.86 -10.06
N LEU A 233 10.90 -5.23 -10.23
CA LEU A 233 10.00 -4.55 -11.17
C LEU A 233 9.15 -3.51 -10.41
N PRO A 234 8.59 -2.51 -11.09
CA PRO A 234 7.73 -1.54 -10.43
C PRO A 234 6.50 -2.18 -9.78
N LEU A 235 6.27 -1.93 -8.50
CA LEU A 235 5.13 -2.46 -7.74
C LEU A 235 3.77 -1.89 -8.20
N CYS A 236 3.76 -0.78 -8.95
CA CYS A 236 2.58 -0.30 -9.64
C CYS A 236 2.12 -1.23 -10.78
N HIS A 237 3.02 -2.12 -11.28
CA HIS A 237 2.67 -3.12 -12.28
C HIS A 237 2.05 -4.36 -11.64
N ILE A 238 0.91 -4.82 -12.19
CA ILE A 238 0.13 -5.93 -11.60
C ILE A 238 0.92 -7.22 -11.41
N LEU A 239 1.85 -7.54 -12.32
CA LEU A 239 2.66 -8.75 -12.22
C LEU A 239 3.54 -8.72 -10.98
N GLU A 240 4.33 -7.64 -10.80
CA GLU A 240 5.22 -7.51 -9.64
C GLU A 240 4.43 -7.48 -8.35
N ARG A 241 3.34 -6.70 -8.33
CA ARG A 241 2.45 -6.64 -7.16
C ARG A 241 1.84 -8.01 -6.82
N SER A 242 1.52 -8.83 -7.83
CA SER A 242 1.04 -10.20 -7.58
C SER A 242 2.12 -11.09 -7.00
N VAL A 243 3.33 -11.04 -7.54
CA VAL A 243 4.44 -11.91 -7.14
C VAL A 243 5.04 -11.45 -5.80
N SER A 244 5.39 -10.16 -5.68
CA SER A 244 6.13 -9.64 -4.51
C SER A 244 5.26 -9.16 -3.36
N VAL A 245 3.95 -8.99 -3.55
CA VAL A 245 3.03 -8.59 -2.48
C VAL A 245 2.02 -9.69 -2.19
N MET A 246 1.22 -10.08 -3.20
CA MET A 246 0.04 -10.90 -2.96
C MET A 246 0.36 -12.38 -2.66
N ILE A 247 1.28 -13.01 -3.41
CA ILE A 247 1.66 -14.41 -3.17
C ILE A 247 2.31 -14.59 -1.79
N PRO A 248 3.27 -13.75 -1.33
CA PRO A 248 3.83 -13.84 0.00
C PRO A 248 2.82 -13.77 1.14
N LEU A 249 1.70 -13.04 0.97
CA LEU A 249 0.63 -13.05 1.98
C LEU A 249 0.12 -14.46 2.28
N LYS A 250 0.05 -15.32 1.28
CA LYS A 250 -0.42 -16.71 1.44
C LYS A 250 0.71 -17.66 1.83
N THR A 251 1.85 -17.55 1.18
CA THR A 251 2.95 -18.51 1.30
C THR A 251 3.86 -18.22 2.50
N GLY A 252 4.06 -16.95 2.84
CA GLY A 252 5.05 -16.52 3.81
C GLY A 252 6.47 -16.39 3.23
N ALA A 253 6.64 -16.52 1.91
CA ALA A 253 7.93 -16.31 1.24
C ALA A 253 8.48 -14.90 1.53
N VAL A 254 9.82 -14.81 1.65
CA VAL A 254 10.51 -13.56 1.99
C VAL A 254 10.74 -12.72 0.74
N VAL A 255 10.41 -11.44 0.82
CA VAL A 255 10.64 -10.47 -0.26
C VAL A 255 11.88 -9.64 0.04
N ASN A 256 12.81 -9.54 -0.90
CA ASN A 256 14.04 -8.76 -0.78
C ASN A 256 13.97 -7.55 -1.75
N PHE A 257 14.23 -6.33 -1.24
CA PHE A 257 14.28 -5.06 -1.98
C PHE A 257 15.70 -4.55 -2.15
#